data_b64e10ca67c5a8eab87de72707838ff2
#
_entry.id   b64e10ca67c5a8eab87de72707838ff2
#
_cell.length_a   1.000
_cell.length_b   1.000
_cell.length_c   1.000
_cell.angle_alpha   90.00
_cell.angle_beta   90.00
_cell.angle_gamma   90.00
#
_symmetry.space_group_name_H-M   'P 1'
#
loop_
_entity.id
_entity.type
_entity.pdbx_description
1 polymer ?
#
loop_
_entity_poly.entity_id
_entity_poly.type
_entity_poly.pdbx_seq_one_letter_code
_entity_poly.pdbx_strand_id
1 'polypeptide(L)'
;RGYMKSNVFLLEKRLLIDTGPGGVRSPRRLLKALKELKVERLDYILLTHSHPDHIGGVKLIKEAFGGKVALSRDESPRFRDSLSPDISLEQGKKLDKGKILCIHTPGHSPGHFCFYFPDRSILFSGDMVPGWGTTVIAPPEGDMQSYIKSLQSMAQLPLSLLCPGHGPPIHEPAIKIEEIIRHRLEREKQVYSCLGESNHTIKAILGKIYPELSSKMRPLARKQILAHLLKMQKEGRARKTAHGWRKVESRE
;
A
#
# COMPACT_ATOMS: atom_id res chain seq x y z
N ARG A 1 3.15 -2.80 -22.45
CA ARG A 1 2.34 -2.10 -21.41
C ARG A 1 1.98 -3.14 -20.38
N GLY A 2 2.88 -3.43 -19.41
CA GLY A 2 2.59 -4.30 -18.30
C GLY A 2 1.78 -3.52 -17.28
N TYR A 3 0.46 -3.66 -17.28
CA TYR A 3 -0.33 -3.36 -16.09
C TYR A 3 0.11 -4.34 -15.01
N MET A 4 0.59 -3.84 -13.88
CA MET A 4 0.78 -4.69 -12.70
C MET A 4 -0.58 -5.30 -12.39
N LYS A 5 -0.64 -6.62 -12.39
CA LYS A 5 -1.88 -7.35 -12.07
C LYS A 5 -2.06 -7.28 -10.57
N SER A 6 -3.17 -6.73 -10.12
CA SER A 6 -3.55 -6.79 -8.70
C SER A 6 -4.11 -8.18 -8.39
N ASN A 7 -3.75 -8.71 -7.25
CA ASN A 7 -4.31 -9.94 -6.73
C ASN A 7 -5.70 -9.68 -6.14
N VAL A 8 -6.56 -10.68 -6.28
CA VAL A 8 -7.86 -10.74 -5.63
C VAL A 8 -7.93 -12.07 -4.91
N PHE A 9 -8.33 -12.07 -3.64
CA PHE A 9 -8.38 -13.29 -2.85
C PHE A 9 -9.81 -13.63 -2.48
N LEU A 10 -10.21 -14.88 -2.77
CA LEU A 10 -11.48 -15.43 -2.37
C LEU A 10 -11.25 -16.47 -1.26
N LEU A 11 -11.86 -16.27 -0.11
CA LEU A 11 -11.77 -17.16 1.04
C LEU A 11 -13.14 -17.78 1.33
N GLU A 12 -13.15 -19.10 1.53
CA GLU A 12 -14.36 -19.86 1.92
C GLU A 12 -15.58 -19.59 1.03
N LYS A 13 -15.36 -19.18 -0.24
CA LYS A 13 -16.38 -18.78 -1.22
C LYS A 13 -17.34 -17.66 -0.75
N ARG A 14 -16.99 -16.92 0.30
CA ARG A 14 -17.86 -15.88 0.89
C ARG A 14 -17.15 -14.58 1.29
N LEU A 15 -15.83 -14.58 1.35
CA LEU A 15 -15.03 -13.38 1.65
C LEU A 15 -14.18 -13.03 0.44
N LEU A 16 -14.29 -11.81 -0.05
CA LEU A 16 -13.46 -11.32 -1.14
C LEU A 16 -12.56 -10.20 -0.62
N ILE A 17 -11.26 -10.27 -0.89
CA ILE A 17 -10.30 -9.21 -0.58
C ILE A 17 -9.83 -8.60 -1.88
N ASP A 18 -10.07 -7.30 -2.03
CA ASP A 18 -9.95 -6.48 -3.22
C ASP A 18 -10.77 -7.01 -4.42
N THR A 19 -10.83 -6.25 -5.50
CA THR A 19 -11.66 -6.59 -6.67
C THR A 19 -10.93 -6.37 -8.00
N GLY A 20 -9.64 -6.08 -7.92
CA GLY A 20 -8.81 -5.86 -9.10
C GLY A 20 -9.11 -4.55 -9.84
N PRO A 21 -8.45 -4.33 -10.99
CA PRO A 21 -8.55 -3.10 -11.74
C PRO A 21 -9.91 -2.93 -12.42
N GLY A 22 -10.27 -1.67 -12.62
CA GLY A 22 -11.50 -1.27 -13.31
C GLY A 22 -11.47 -1.52 -14.82
N GLY A 23 -12.43 -0.88 -15.50
CA GLY A 23 -12.68 -1.05 -16.92
C GLY A 23 -13.61 -2.22 -17.22
N VAL A 24 -13.77 -2.55 -18.51
CA VAL A 24 -14.78 -3.56 -18.93
C VAL A 24 -14.30 -4.98 -18.73
N ARG A 25 -13.02 -5.26 -19.00
CA ARG A 25 -12.51 -6.64 -19.09
C ARG A 25 -12.19 -7.26 -17.72
N SER A 26 -11.57 -6.52 -16.82
CA SER A 26 -11.09 -7.06 -15.55
C SER A 26 -12.23 -7.44 -14.59
N PRO A 27 -13.22 -6.57 -14.33
CA PRO A 27 -14.36 -6.93 -13.48
C PRO A 27 -15.18 -8.10 -14.04
N ARG A 28 -15.35 -8.17 -15.37
CA ARG A 28 -16.05 -9.30 -16.02
C ARG A 28 -15.30 -10.63 -15.89
N ARG A 29 -13.95 -10.61 -15.93
CA ARG A 29 -13.14 -11.81 -15.66
C ARG A 29 -13.29 -12.28 -14.23
N LEU A 30 -13.27 -11.36 -13.26
CA LEU A 30 -13.51 -11.70 -11.86
C LEU A 30 -14.91 -12.29 -11.68
N LEU A 31 -15.93 -11.64 -12.23
CA LEU A 31 -17.31 -12.13 -12.20
C LEU A 31 -17.42 -13.57 -12.75
N LYS A 32 -16.80 -13.84 -13.92
CA LYS A 32 -16.76 -15.16 -14.52
C LYS A 32 -16.09 -16.17 -13.60
N ALA A 33 -14.91 -15.85 -13.08
CA ALA A 33 -14.16 -16.72 -12.17
C ALA A 33 -14.97 -17.07 -10.90
N LEU A 34 -15.64 -16.09 -10.28
CA LEU A 34 -16.48 -16.34 -9.10
C LEU A 34 -17.67 -17.25 -9.41
N LYS A 35 -18.30 -17.12 -10.60
CA LYS A 35 -19.36 -18.02 -11.06
C LYS A 35 -18.84 -19.45 -11.29
N GLU A 36 -17.69 -19.60 -11.93
CA GLU A 36 -17.04 -20.89 -12.18
C GLU A 36 -16.68 -21.60 -10.85
N LEU A 37 -16.27 -20.82 -9.85
CA LEU A 37 -16.03 -21.31 -8.48
C LEU A 37 -17.31 -21.58 -7.69
N LYS A 38 -18.50 -21.39 -8.31
CA LYS A 38 -19.82 -21.58 -7.68
C LYS A 38 -19.97 -20.75 -6.40
N VAL A 39 -19.57 -19.48 -6.47
CA VAL A 39 -19.90 -18.50 -5.42
C VAL A 39 -21.35 -18.13 -5.59
N GLU A 40 -22.17 -18.35 -4.56
CA GLU A 40 -23.60 -18.01 -4.57
C GLU A 40 -23.82 -16.61 -3.99
N ARG A 41 -23.11 -16.30 -2.90
CA ARG A 41 -23.22 -15.03 -2.18
C ARG A 41 -21.90 -14.69 -1.50
N LEU A 42 -21.58 -13.40 -1.41
CA LEU A 42 -20.51 -12.88 -0.57
C LEU A 42 -21.09 -12.32 0.73
N ASP A 43 -20.40 -12.55 1.84
CA ASP A 43 -20.67 -11.88 3.12
C ASP A 43 -19.96 -10.53 3.18
N TYR A 44 -18.69 -10.50 2.73
CA TYR A 44 -17.84 -9.31 2.74
C TYR A 44 -17.07 -9.14 1.45
N ILE A 45 -16.91 -7.87 1.06
CA ILE A 45 -15.93 -7.37 0.10
C ILE A 45 -15.01 -6.44 0.88
N LEU A 46 -13.84 -6.93 1.26
CA LEU A 46 -12.86 -6.21 2.07
C LEU A 46 -11.88 -5.48 1.14
N LEU A 47 -11.78 -4.18 1.25
CA LEU A 47 -10.90 -3.38 0.42
C LEU A 47 -9.70 -2.92 1.25
N THR A 48 -8.50 -3.25 0.77
CA THR A 48 -7.27 -2.85 1.45
C THR A 48 -7.08 -1.33 1.42
N HIS A 49 -7.39 -0.72 0.28
CA HIS A 49 -7.35 0.72 0.06
C HIS A 49 -8.13 1.08 -1.22
N SER A 50 -8.20 2.37 -1.57
CA SER A 50 -9.09 2.86 -2.63
C SER A 50 -8.43 3.10 -4.00
N HIS A 51 -7.23 2.57 -4.25
CA HIS A 51 -6.62 2.71 -5.57
C HIS A 51 -7.41 1.95 -6.65
N PRO A 52 -7.50 2.51 -7.87
CA PRO A 52 -8.38 1.99 -8.93
C PRO A 52 -8.14 0.54 -9.32
N ASP A 53 -6.95 0.02 -9.10
CA ASP A 53 -6.58 -1.36 -9.41
C ASP A 53 -6.93 -2.35 -8.29
N HIS A 54 -7.47 -1.88 -7.16
CA HIS A 54 -8.00 -2.70 -6.07
C HIS A 54 -9.53 -2.65 -5.99
N ILE A 55 -10.14 -1.51 -6.33
CA ILE A 55 -11.59 -1.29 -6.16
C ILE A 55 -12.39 -1.40 -7.45
N GLY A 56 -11.75 -1.59 -8.59
CA GLY A 56 -12.38 -1.40 -9.90
C GLY A 56 -13.53 -2.36 -10.21
N GLY A 57 -13.62 -3.51 -9.53
CA GLY A 57 -14.70 -4.47 -9.69
C GLY A 57 -15.82 -4.35 -8.67
N VAL A 58 -15.71 -3.53 -7.63
CA VAL A 58 -16.62 -3.52 -6.47
C VAL A 58 -18.09 -3.44 -6.88
N LYS A 59 -18.45 -2.47 -7.71
CA LYS A 59 -19.85 -2.27 -8.12
C LYS A 59 -20.44 -3.52 -8.76
N LEU A 60 -19.78 -4.05 -9.79
CA LEU A 60 -20.23 -5.23 -10.52
C LEU A 60 -20.33 -6.47 -9.63
N ILE A 61 -19.37 -6.67 -8.75
CA ILE A 61 -19.32 -7.85 -7.86
C ILE A 61 -20.39 -7.74 -6.76
N LYS A 62 -20.56 -6.55 -6.15
CA LYS A 62 -21.61 -6.32 -5.16
C LYS A 62 -23.02 -6.51 -5.76
N GLU A 63 -23.25 -6.03 -6.98
CA GLU A 63 -24.53 -6.24 -7.70
C GLU A 63 -24.79 -7.73 -7.97
N ALA A 64 -23.76 -8.51 -8.30
CA ALA A 64 -23.91 -9.92 -8.67
C ALA A 64 -24.01 -10.89 -7.48
N PHE A 65 -23.29 -10.64 -6.38
CA PHE A 65 -23.13 -11.58 -5.27
C PHE A 65 -23.50 -10.99 -3.90
N GLY A 66 -23.87 -9.70 -3.84
CA GLY A 66 -24.10 -9.02 -2.59
C GLY A 66 -22.79 -8.79 -1.81
N GLY A 67 -22.91 -8.81 -0.48
CA GLY A 67 -21.79 -8.63 0.44
C GLY A 67 -21.63 -7.20 0.96
N LYS A 68 -21.15 -7.08 2.21
CA LYS A 68 -20.87 -5.78 2.83
C LYS A 68 -19.50 -5.29 2.39
N VAL A 69 -19.46 -4.13 1.75
CA VAL A 69 -18.19 -3.47 1.37
C VAL A 69 -17.60 -2.81 2.60
N ALA A 70 -16.36 -3.18 2.93
CA ALA A 70 -15.60 -2.60 4.03
C ALA A 70 -14.42 -1.79 3.50
N LEU A 71 -14.31 -0.52 3.89
CA LEU A 71 -13.25 0.40 3.50
C LEU A 71 -13.02 1.44 4.60
N SER A 72 -11.82 1.97 4.72
CA SER A 72 -11.49 3.07 5.63
C SER A 72 -12.14 4.39 5.21
N ARG A 73 -12.53 5.21 6.20
CA ARG A 73 -12.96 6.60 5.97
C ARG A 73 -11.79 7.52 5.65
N ASP A 74 -10.56 7.14 6.01
CA ASP A 74 -9.36 7.94 5.77
C ASP A 74 -8.85 7.83 4.33
N GLU A 75 -9.48 6.97 3.51
CA GLU A 75 -9.21 6.90 2.08
C GLU A 75 -9.70 8.14 1.34
N SER A 76 -9.07 8.40 0.18
CA SER A 76 -9.40 9.56 -0.65
C SER A 76 -10.91 9.66 -0.92
N PRO A 77 -11.58 10.79 -0.63
CA PRO A 77 -13.00 10.99 -0.89
C PRO A 77 -13.40 10.69 -2.34
N ARG A 78 -12.51 11.02 -3.29
CA ARG A 78 -12.71 10.77 -4.72
C ARG A 78 -13.06 9.32 -5.05
N PHE A 79 -12.45 8.38 -4.34
CA PHE A 79 -12.68 6.95 -4.58
C PHE A 79 -13.65 6.36 -3.57
N ARG A 80 -13.53 6.74 -2.30
CA ARG A 80 -14.37 6.26 -1.21
C ARG A 80 -15.85 6.53 -1.46
N ASP A 81 -16.21 7.76 -1.83
CA ASP A 81 -17.62 8.19 -1.94
C ASP A 81 -18.32 7.52 -3.12
N SER A 82 -17.58 7.15 -4.17
CA SER A 82 -18.11 6.39 -5.31
C SER A 82 -18.48 4.94 -4.98
N LEU A 83 -17.96 4.39 -3.87
CA LEU A 83 -18.15 2.99 -3.47
C LEU A 83 -19.28 2.78 -2.47
N SER A 84 -19.71 3.82 -1.75
CA SER A 84 -20.70 3.74 -0.67
C SER A 84 -20.43 2.56 0.27
N PRO A 85 -19.31 2.56 1.03
CA PRO A 85 -18.94 1.42 1.88
C PRO A 85 -19.98 1.21 2.99
N ASP A 86 -20.36 -0.06 3.23
CA ASP A 86 -21.30 -0.46 4.26
C ASP A 86 -20.64 -0.50 5.65
N ILE A 87 -19.34 -0.73 5.69
CA ILE A 87 -18.55 -0.85 6.93
C ILE A 87 -17.35 0.10 6.86
N SER A 88 -17.24 0.98 7.85
CA SER A 88 -16.00 1.72 8.09
C SER A 88 -15.00 0.86 8.83
N LEU A 89 -13.81 0.72 8.26
CA LEU A 89 -12.69 0.05 8.91
C LEU A 89 -12.05 0.96 9.96
N GLU A 90 -11.70 0.37 11.08
CA GLU A 90 -11.02 1.00 12.21
C GLU A 90 -9.94 0.07 12.74
N GLN A 91 -8.87 0.64 13.33
CA GLN A 91 -7.78 -0.16 13.91
C GLN A 91 -8.31 -1.14 14.96
N GLY A 92 -7.92 -2.41 14.80
CA GLY A 92 -8.30 -3.47 15.74
C GLY A 92 -9.73 -3.99 15.57
N LYS A 93 -10.50 -3.47 14.60
CA LYS A 93 -11.84 -3.97 14.31
C LYS A 93 -11.80 -5.44 13.92
N LYS A 94 -12.67 -6.22 14.54
CA LYS A 94 -12.82 -7.64 14.24
C LYS A 94 -14.06 -7.86 13.36
N LEU A 95 -13.89 -8.59 12.28
CA LEU A 95 -14.96 -9.01 11.37
C LEU A 95 -15.13 -10.53 11.40
N ASP A 96 -16.21 -11.00 10.81
CA ASP A 96 -16.50 -12.44 10.68
C ASP A 96 -16.38 -13.20 12.02
N LYS A 97 -17.12 -12.74 13.03
CA LYS A 97 -17.12 -13.32 14.40
C LYS A 97 -15.73 -13.38 15.04
N GLY A 98 -14.85 -12.45 14.67
CA GLY A 98 -13.51 -12.33 15.25
C GLY A 98 -12.40 -13.05 14.46
N LYS A 99 -12.72 -13.74 13.39
CA LYS A 99 -11.73 -14.45 12.55
C LYS A 99 -10.79 -13.50 11.76
N ILE A 100 -11.22 -12.27 11.52
CA ILE A 100 -10.48 -11.28 10.74
C ILE A 100 -10.18 -10.08 11.64
N LEU A 101 -8.91 -9.77 11.83
CA LEU A 101 -8.45 -8.56 12.48
C LEU A 101 -8.07 -7.52 11.43
N CYS A 102 -8.73 -6.36 11.46
CA CYS A 102 -8.42 -5.22 10.59
C CYS A 102 -7.28 -4.41 11.21
N ILE A 103 -6.17 -4.27 10.51
CA ILE A 103 -4.98 -3.57 10.96
C ILE A 103 -4.78 -2.33 10.09
N HIS A 104 -4.87 -1.15 10.67
CA HIS A 104 -4.58 0.11 9.99
C HIS A 104 -3.08 0.21 9.70
N THR A 105 -2.73 0.32 8.45
CA THR A 105 -1.33 0.34 7.96
C THR A 105 -1.11 1.51 7.01
N PRO A 106 -1.18 2.76 7.51
CA PRO A 106 -1.00 3.95 6.68
C PRO A 106 0.42 4.03 6.14
N GLY A 107 0.56 4.68 4.98
CA GLY A 107 1.86 4.97 4.39
C GLY A 107 1.88 4.85 2.88
N HIS A 108 1.29 3.82 2.29
CA HIS A 108 1.03 3.76 0.85
C HIS A 108 -0.14 4.66 0.46
N SER A 109 -1.24 4.54 1.20
CA SER A 109 -2.35 5.50 1.27
C SER A 109 -2.70 5.78 2.74
N PRO A 110 -3.44 6.86 3.05
CA PRO A 110 -3.73 7.22 4.44
C PRO A 110 -4.67 6.25 5.13
N GLY A 111 -5.60 5.65 4.41
CA GLY A 111 -6.60 4.71 4.93
C GLY A 111 -6.32 3.25 4.59
N HIS A 112 -5.06 2.89 4.30
CA HIS A 112 -4.71 1.51 3.97
C HIS A 112 -4.93 0.57 5.15
N PHE A 113 -5.51 -0.61 4.89
CA PHE A 113 -5.70 -1.69 5.86
C PHE A 113 -5.12 -3.00 5.36
N CYS A 114 -4.49 -3.72 6.28
CA CYS A 114 -4.20 -5.15 6.14
C CYS A 114 -5.27 -5.98 6.86
N PHE A 115 -5.54 -7.18 6.35
CA PHE A 115 -6.46 -8.11 6.98
C PHE A 115 -5.69 -9.33 7.49
N TYR A 116 -5.64 -9.47 8.82
CA TYR A 116 -4.95 -10.55 9.49
C TYR A 116 -5.92 -11.64 9.95
N PHE A 117 -5.58 -12.89 9.67
CA PHE A 117 -6.30 -14.10 10.08
C PHE A 117 -5.47 -14.81 11.15
N PRO A 118 -5.69 -14.53 12.44
CA PRO A 118 -4.87 -15.05 13.54
C PRO A 118 -4.78 -16.58 13.57
N ASP A 119 -5.92 -17.27 13.41
CA ASP A 119 -6.00 -18.72 13.45
C ASP A 119 -5.18 -19.43 12.36
N ARG A 120 -4.82 -18.70 11.31
CA ARG A 120 -4.04 -19.20 10.17
C ARG A 120 -2.67 -18.57 10.06
N SER A 121 -2.35 -17.56 10.89
CA SER A 121 -1.14 -16.73 10.78
C SER A 121 -0.94 -16.14 9.38
N ILE A 122 -2.03 -15.76 8.68
CA ILE A 122 -2.02 -15.24 7.31
C ILE A 122 -2.36 -13.75 7.33
N LEU A 123 -1.58 -12.94 6.62
CA LEU A 123 -1.80 -11.51 6.43
C LEU A 123 -2.03 -11.18 4.96
N PHE A 124 -3.15 -10.53 4.63
CA PHE A 124 -3.38 -9.89 3.34
C PHE A 124 -2.90 -8.45 3.43
N SER A 125 -1.78 -8.15 2.80
CA SER A 125 -1.03 -6.90 3.00
C SER A 125 -1.41 -5.78 2.05
N GLY A 126 -2.30 -6.02 1.09
CA GLY A 126 -2.51 -5.04 0.02
C GLY A 126 -1.18 -4.57 -0.56
N ASP A 127 -1.01 -3.25 -0.62
CA ASP A 127 0.19 -2.63 -1.18
C ASP A 127 1.26 -2.24 -0.15
N MET A 128 1.17 -2.74 1.08
CA MET A 128 2.24 -2.52 2.07
C MET A 128 3.49 -3.34 1.76
N VAL A 129 3.33 -4.60 1.37
CA VAL A 129 4.45 -5.51 1.10
C VAL A 129 4.16 -6.23 -0.21
N PRO A 130 4.77 -5.84 -1.34
CA PRO A 130 4.59 -6.52 -2.62
C PRO A 130 5.41 -7.81 -2.69
N GLY A 131 4.96 -8.78 -3.50
CA GLY A 131 5.64 -10.06 -3.70
C GLY A 131 6.98 -9.93 -4.43
N TRP A 132 7.19 -8.82 -5.13
CA TRP A 132 8.49 -8.44 -5.75
C TRP A 132 8.69 -6.93 -5.67
N GLY A 133 9.96 -6.50 -5.63
CA GLY A 133 10.33 -5.09 -5.59
C GLY A 133 9.88 -4.39 -4.31
N THR A 134 9.51 -3.14 -4.42
CA THR A 134 9.07 -2.28 -3.32
C THR A 134 7.90 -1.42 -3.73
N THR A 135 7.01 -1.13 -2.79
CA THR A 135 5.82 -0.28 -2.98
C THR A 135 6.18 1.17 -3.29
N VAL A 136 5.33 1.82 -4.06
CA VAL A 136 5.42 3.25 -4.34
C VAL A 136 4.82 4.02 -3.16
N ILE A 137 5.63 4.91 -2.57
CA ILE A 137 5.16 5.87 -1.57
C ILE A 137 5.20 7.26 -2.20
N ALA A 138 4.02 7.76 -2.59
CA ALA A 138 3.90 8.96 -3.40
C ALA A 138 3.11 10.05 -2.68
N PRO A 139 3.77 11.09 -2.13
CA PRO A 139 3.06 12.25 -1.59
C PRO A 139 2.15 12.90 -2.65
N PRO A 140 0.98 13.49 -2.25
CA PRO A 140 0.58 13.76 -0.86
C PRO A 140 -0.07 12.57 -0.13
N GLU A 141 -0.59 11.55 -0.80
CA GLU A 141 -1.28 10.42 -0.17
C GLU A 141 -0.30 9.49 0.57
N GLY A 142 0.87 9.23 -0.05
CA GLY A 142 1.91 8.40 0.54
C GLY A 142 2.75 9.14 1.58
N ASP A 143 3.00 8.49 2.74
CA ASP A 143 3.83 8.98 3.83
C ASP A 143 4.89 7.96 4.25
N MET A 144 6.17 8.29 4.04
CA MET A 144 7.28 7.35 4.29
C MET A 144 7.46 7.03 5.78
N GLN A 145 7.19 7.97 6.67
CA GLN A 145 7.31 7.75 8.11
C GLN A 145 6.25 6.76 8.60
N SER A 146 5.00 6.99 8.21
CA SER A 146 3.88 6.09 8.51
C SER A 146 4.10 4.70 7.90
N TYR A 147 4.59 4.64 6.66
CA TYR A 147 4.89 3.38 5.97
C TYR A 147 5.89 2.52 6.74
N ILE A 148 7.02 3.11 7.17
CA ILE A 148 8.05 2.38 7.95
C ILE A 148 7.47 1.93 9.30
N LYS A 149 6.71 2.79 10.00
CA LYS A 149 6.06 2.42 11.27
C LYS A 149 5.06 1.27 11.09
N SER A 150 4.26 1.30 10.04
CA SER A 150 3.33 0.22 9.71
C SER A 150 4.06 -1.10 9.45
N LEU A 151 5.15 -1.08 8.68
CA LEU A 151 5.97 -2.28 8.45
C LEU A 151 6.57 -2.82 9.75
N GLN A 152 7.07 -1.95 10.63
CA GLN A 152 7.60 -2.35 11.95
C GLN A 152 6.54 -3.01 12.82
N SER A 153 5.30 -2.50 12.80
CA SER A 153 4.16 -3.11 13.51
C SER A 153 3.78 -4.47 12.90
N MET A 154 3.79 -4.58 11.58
CA MET A 154 3.51 -5.85 10.89
C MET A 154 4.57 -6.92 11.17
N ALA A 155 5.83 -6.54 11.33
CA ALA A 155 6.93 -7.45 11.68
C ALA A 155 6.77 -8.11 13.06
N GLN A 156 5.94 -7.56 13.94
CA GLN A 156 5.66 -8.13 15.27
C GLN A 156 4.55 -9.20 15.25
N LEU A 157 3.87 -9.38 14.12
CA LEU A 157 2.82 -10.38 14.00
C LEU A 157 3.43 -11.77 13.76
N PRO A 158 2.87 -12.83 14.34
CA PRO A 158 3.30 -14.20 14.08
C PRO A 158 2.77 -14.67 12.72
N LEU A 159 3.46 -14.28 11.64
CA LEU A 159 3.06 -14.56 10.27
C LEU A 159 3.73 -15.81 9.72
N SER A 160 2.94 -16.71 9.13
CA SER A 160 3.43 -17.85 8.34
C SER A 160 3.32 -17.58 6.83
N LEU A 161 2.36 -16.74 6.42
CA LEU A 161 2.13 -16.40 5.02
C LEU A 161 1.69 -14.95 4.89
N LEU A 162 2.22 -14.26 3.89
CA LEU A 162 1.77 -12.93 3.51
C LEU A 162 1.29 -12.95 2.06
N CYS A 163 0.05 -12.48 1.87
CA CYS A 163 -0.64 -12.41 0.60
C CYS A 163 -0.67 -10.95 0.11
N PRO A 164 0.18 -10.57 -0.85
CA PRO A 164 0.32 -9.19 -1.30
C PRO A 164 -0.76 -8.77 -2.31
N GLY A 165 -1.03 -7.47 -2.44
CA GLY A 165 -1.84 -6.91 -3.51
C GLY A 165 -1.22 -7.12 -4.90
N HIS A 166 0.10 -7.22 -4.98
CA HIS A 166 0.84 -7.47 -6.22
C HIS A 166 1.94 -8.52 -6.02
N GLY A 167 2.06 -9.43 -6.98
CA GLY A 167 3.11 -10.46 -6.96
C GLY A 167 2.71 -11.76 -6.26
N PRO A 168 3.65 -12.71 -6.12
CA PRO A 168 3.38 -13.99 -5.50
C PRO A 168 3.24 -13.88 -3.98
N PRO A 169 2.59 -14.87 -3.34
CA PRO A 169 2.60 -15.02 -1.89
C PRO A 169 4.03 -15.12 -1.34
N ILE A 170 4.23 -14.68 -0.09
CA ILE A 170 5.53 -14.59 0.58
C ILE A 170 5.50 -15.55 1.77
N HIS A 171 6.35 -16.57 1.71
CA HIS A 171 6.42 -17.63 2.73
C HIS A 171 7.38 -17.29 3.89
N GLU A 172 8.20 -16.27 3.73
CA GLU A 172 9.09 -15.74 4.77
C GLU A 172 8.78 -14.26 5.04
N PRO A 173 7.59 -13.97 5.64
CA PRO A 173 7.10 -12.61 5.82
C PRO A 173 8.05 -11.69 6.58
N ALA A 174 8.64 -12.18 7.68
CA ALA A 174 9.55 -11.41 8.53
C ALA A 174 10.78 -10.95 7.75
N ILE A 175 11.41 -11.86 7.03
CA ILE A 175 12.60 -11.56 6.19
C ILE A 175 12.24 -10.49 5.15
N LYS A 176 11.11 -10.66 4.46
CA LYS A 176 10.69 -9.71 3.42
C LYS A 176 10.38 -8.32 3.98
N ILE A 177 9.73 -8.24 5.12
CA ILE A 177 9.41 -6.96 5.77
C ILE A 177 10.71 -6.25 6.19
N GLU A 178 11.64 -6.97 6.81
CA GLU A 178 12.95 -6.43 7.21
C GLU A 178 13.78 -5.96 6.01
N GLU A 179 13.79 -6.72 4.92
CA GLU A 179 14.43 -6.34 3.65
C GLU A 179 13.91 -4.98 3.16
N ILE A 180 12.58 -4.80 3.15
CA ILE A 180 11.97 -3.56 2.71
C ILE A 180 12.33 -2.40 3.64
N ILE A 181 12.24 -2.59 4.97
CA ILE A 181 12.62 -1.56 5.95
C ILE A 181 14.07 -1.14 5.74
N ARG A 182 15.00 -2.09 5.67
CA ARG A 182 16.42 -1.84 5.44
C ARG A 182 16.64 -1.06 4.14
N HIS A 183 16.04 -1.50 3.04
CA HIS A 183 16.12 -0.80 1.75
C HIS A 183 15.64 0.65 1.84
N ARG A 184 14.53 0.92 2.57
CA ARG A 184 14.03 2.29 2.77
C ARG A 184 14.99 3.15 3.57
N LEU A 185 15.56 2.63 4.65
CA LEU A 185 16.51 3.36 5.49
C LEU A 185 17.85 3.61 4.75
N GLU A 186 18.32 2.66 3.97
CA GLU A 186 19.49 2.85 3.11
C GLU A 186 19.25 3.93 2.05
N ARG A 187 18.07 3.91 1.42
CA ARG A 187 17.69 4.96 0.46
C ARG A 187 17.61 6.33 1.13
N GLU A 188 17.09 6.41 2.34
CA GLU A 188 17.06 7.65 3.10
C GLU A 188 18.46 8.17 3.39
N LYS A 189 19.40 7.30 3.78
CA LYS A 189 20.81 7.67 3.96
C LYS A 189 21.42 8.23 2.67
N GLN A 190 21.14 7.63 1.52
CA GLN A 190 21.61 8.12 0.22
C GLN A 190 21.01 9.49 -0.13
N VAL A 191 19.70 9.69 0.11
CA VAL A 191 19.08 11.02 -0.10
C VAL A 191 19.69 12.05 0.84
N TYR A 192 19.89 11.70 2.10
CA TYR A 192 20.48 12.58 3.11
C TYR A 192 21.94 12.96 2.79
N SER A 193 22.76 12.02 2.30
CA SER A 193 24.14 12.28 1.90
C SER A 193 24.24 13.22 0.69
N CYS A 194 23.19 13.31 -0.14
CA CYS A 194 23.11 14.27 -1.23
C CYS A 194 22.80 15.70 -0.77
N LEU A 195 22.35 15.90 0.47
CA LEU A 195 22.08 17.21 1.05
C LEU A 195 23.36 17.79 1.65
N GLY A 196 23.49 19.11 1.60
CA GLY A 196 24.54 19.90 2.24
C GLY A 196 23.95 21.16 2.86
N GLU A 197 24.79 22.13 3.15
CA GLU A 197 24.40 23.48 3.58
C GLU A 197 23.71 24.26 2.45
N SER A 198 24.17 24.05 1.21
CA SER A 198 23.53 24.59 0.01
C SER A 198 22.25 23.89 -0.35
N ASN A 199 21.40 24.57 -1.13
CA ASN A 199 20.14 24.00 -1.58
C ASN A 199 20.33 23.00 -2.73
N HIS A 200 19.67 21.84 -2.63
CA HIS A 200 19.68 20.81 -3.67
C HIS A 200 18.26 20.55 -4.18
N THR A 201 18.09 20.62 -5.50
CA THR A 201 16.81 20.26 -6.11
C THR A 201 16.61 18.74 -6.13
N ILE A 202 15.36 18.28 -6.13
CA ILE A 202 15.06 16.84 -6.29
C ILE A 202 15.66 16.29 -7.59
N LYS A 203 15.74 17.12 -8.65
CA LYS A 203 16.37 16.72 -9.92
C LYS A 203 17.86 16.43 -9.75
N ALA A 204 18.57 17.28 -9.00
CA ALA A 204 20.00 17.09 -8.71
C ALA A 204 20.25 15.84 -7.85
N ILE A 205 19.44 15.65 -6.79
CA ILE A 205 19.49 14.45 -5.92
C ILE A 205 19.23 13.19 -6.76
N LEU A 206 18.22 13.19 -7.61
CA LEU A 206 17.90 12.08 -8.49
C LEU A 206 19.06 11.73 -9.44
N GLY A 207 19.71 12.74 -10.02
CA GLY A 207 20.87 12.53 -10.89
C GLY A 207 22.05 11.88 -10.19
N LYS A 208 22.28 12.20 -8.90
CA LYS A 208 23.33 11.59 -8.08
C LYS A 208 23.02 10.13 -7.71
N ILE A 209 21.77 9.85 -7.30
CA ILE A 209 21.37 8.51 -6.81
C ILE A 209 21.09 7.54 -7.97
N TYR A 210 20.58 8.06 -9.09
CA TYR A 210 20.12 7.26 -10.21
C TYR A 210 20.60 7.85 -11.55
N PRO A 211 21.91 7.86 -11.84
CA PRO A 211 22.45 8.50 -13.04
C PRO A 211 21.89 7.89 -14.33
N GLU A 212 21.72 6.60 -14.36
CA GLU A 212 21.31 5.82 -15.57
C GLU A 212 19.81 5.51 -15.62
N LEU A 213 19.00 6.07 -14.70
CA LEU A 213 17.57 5.75 -14.66
C LEU A 213 16.85 6.21 -15.92
N SER A 214 16.08 5.30 -16.52
CA SER A 214 15.29 5.60 -17.71
C SER A 214 14.32 6.76 -17.49
N SER A 215 14.03 7.53 -18.55
CA SER A 215 13.12 8.68 -18.49
C SER A 215 11.73 8.33 -17.95
N LYS A 216 11.23 7.11 -18.26
CA LYS A 216 9.93 6.61 -17.81
C LYS A 216 9.84 6.41 -16.30
N MET A 217 10.95 6.05 -15.65
CA MET A 217 11.00 5.79 -14.20
C MET A 217 11.33 7.03 -13.37
N ARG A 218 11.89 8.08 -13.99
CA ARG A 218 12.28 9.32 -13.28
C ARG A 218 11.14 9.99 -12.52
N PRO A 219 9.90 10.10 -13.03
CA PRO A 219 8.80 10.69 -12.27
C PRO A 219 8.50 9.94 -10.97
N LEU A 220 8.54 8.61 -11.00
CA LEU A 220 8.31 7.76 -9.84
C LEU A 220 9.43 7.91 -8.81
N ALA A 221 10.70 7.85 -9.26
CA ALA A 221 11.85 8.04 -8.39
C ALA A 221 11.87 9.42 -7.72
N ARG A 222 11.43 10.48 -8.41
CA ARG A 222 11.25 11.82 -7.83
C ARG A 222 10.25 11.83 -6.68
N LYS A 223 9.13 11.13 -6.82
CA LYS A 223 8.13 11.00 -5.74
C LYS A 223 8.72 10.25 -4.54
N GLN A 224 9.50 9.18 -4.77
CA GLN A 224 10.17 8.46 -3.70
C GLN A 224 11.19 9.33 -2.95
N ILE A 225 12.02 10.11 -3.68
CA ILE A 225 12.96 11.06 -3.06
C ILE A 225 12.19 12.10 -2.23
N LEU A 226 11.09 12.65 -2.78
CA LEU A 226 10.25 13.60 -2.05
C LEU A 226 9.68 12.99 -0.76
N ALA A 227 9.23 11.74 -0.79
CA ALA A 227 8.71 11.05 0.39
C ALA A 227 9.76 10.95 1.51
N HIS A 228 11.03 10.63 1.17
CA HIS A 228 12.13 10.62 2.13
C HIS A 228 12.46 12.02 2.65
N LEU A 229 12.48 13.04 1.77
CA LEU A 229 12.73 14.42 2.17
C LEU A 229 11.66 14.95 3.12
N LEU A 230 10.40 14.65 2.87
CA LEU A 230 9.29 15.03 3.76
C LEU A 230 9.37 14.32 5.12
N LYS A 231 9.75 13.04 5.14
CA LYS A 231 10.02 12.32 6.39
C LYS A 231 11.13 13.00 7.19
N MET A 232 12.28 13.26 6.54
CA MET A 232 13.40 13.95 7.19
C MET A 232 13.07 15.38 7.64
N GLN A 233 12.16 16.06 6.93
CA GLN A 233 11.65 17.36 7.36
C GLN A 233 10.83 17.26 8.64
N LYS A 234 9.94 16.25 8.75
CA LYS A 234 9.18 15.98 9.98
C LYS A 234 10.09 15.65 11.16
N GLU A 235 11.23 15.04 10.89
CA GLU A 235 12.27 14.70 11.88
C GLU A 235 13.23 15.85 12.20
N GLY A 236 13.06 17.00 11.58
CA GLY A 236 13.96 18.14 11.78
C GLY A 236 15.35 18.02 11.12
N ARG A 237 15.57 17.00 10.27
CA ARG A 237 16.86 16.67 9.65
C ARG A 237 17.08 17.35 8.28
N ALA A 238 15.99 17.69 7.61
CA ALA A 238 16.03 18.39 6.33
C ALA A 238 15.05 19.57 6.33
N ARG A 239 15.35 20.59 5.54
CA ARG A 239 14.51 21.79 5.41
C ARG A 239 14.27 22.10 3.93
N LYS A 240 12.99 22.31 3.59
CA LYS A 240 12.59 22.83 2.28
C LYS A 240 12.76 24.35 2.26
N THR A 241 13.30 24.88 1.17
CA THR A 241 13.46 26.31 0.88
C THR A 241 12.84 26.64 -0.47
N ALA A 242 12.85 27.93 -0.85
CA ALA A 242 12.42 28.35 -2.19
C ALA A 242 13.26 27.73 -3.33
N HIS A 243 14.53 27.41 -3.05
CA HIS A 243 15.50 26.92 -4.05
C HIS A 243 15.79 25.42 -3.97
N GLY A 244 15.14 24.68 -3.07
CA GLY A 244 15.35 23.22 -2.92
C GLY A 244 15.36 22.77 -1.47
N TRP A 245 16.20 21.78 -1.19
CA TRP A 245 16.31 21.10 0.12
C TRP A 245 17.74 21.20 0.64
N ARG A 246 17.91 21.37 1.95
CA ARG A 246 19.20 21.36 2.62
C ARG A 246 19.16 20.60 3.94
N LYS A 247 20.31 20.24 4.47
CA LYS A 247 20.43 19.72 5.85
C LYS A 247 20.00 20.78 6.86
N VAL A 248 19.48 20.31 7.97
CA VAL A 248 19.35 21.09 9.20
C VAL A 248 20.54 20.69 10.08
N GLU A 249 21.33 21.67 10.50
CA GLU A 249 22.39 21.45 11.47
C GLU A 249 21.79 21.08 12.82
N SER A 250 22.29 20.02 13.42
CA SER A 250 22.00 19.73 14.82
C SER A 250 22.54 20.93 15.63
N ARG A 251 21.68 21.66 16.30
CA ARG A 251 22.16 22.55 17.36
C ARG A 251 22.70 21.61 18.45
N GLU A 252 24.02 21.62 18.67
CA GLU A 252 24.66 21.04 19.84
C GLU A 252 24.09 21.64 21.12
#